data_439fb7e88e77dd5e1128489857b3dabf
#
_entry.id   439fb7e88e77dd5e1128489857b3dabf
#
_cell.length_a   1.000
_cell.length_b   1.000
_cell.length_c   1.000
_cell.angle_alpha   90.00
_cell.angle_beta   90.00
_cell.angle_gamma   90.00
#
_symmetry.space_group_name_H-M   'P 1'
#
loop_
_entity.id
_entity.type
_entity.pdbx_description
1 polymer ?
#
loop_
_entity_poly.entity_id
_entity_poly.type
_entity_poly.pdbx_seq_one_letter_code
_entity_poly.pdbx_strand_id
1 'polypeptide(L)'
;VVDKPIDEVLPVLLDYGNYVDFMPNFTRSQVLAQRGSKAMVYMEVSVAKGLYTLYGQLKLADRPDDGVTRIVEGTLIDGNINAFNASFRLTPIHDGTATEIDFNIYVDPDLPLPSSVFSRENERAAGRTVRALRQRLAVAPGGAV
;
A
#
# COMPACT_ATOMS: atom_id res chain seq x y z
N VAL A 1 3.65 10.54 -10.16
CA VAL A 1 2.50 10.74 -11.06
C VAL A 1 2.28 9.50 -11.91
N VAL A 2 1.03 9.10 -12.03
CA VAL A 2 0.60 7.99 -12.87
C VAL A 2 -0.36 8.54 -13.94
N ASP A 3 -0.14 8.15 -15.20
CA ASP A 3 -0.96 8.60 -16.34
C ASP A 3 -2.28 7.82 -16.44
N LYS A 4 -2.99 7.75 -15.32
CA LYS A 4 -4.30 7.11 -15.23
C LYS A 4 -5.21 7.95 -14.35
N PRO A 5 -6.51 8.03 -14.68
CA PRO A 5 -7.46 8.74 -13.81
C PRO A 5 -7.61 8.04 -12.46
N ILE A 6 -8.00 8.80 -11.45
CA ILE A 6 -8.17 8.29 -10.09
C ILE A 6 -9.15 7.11 -10.03
N ASP A 7 -10.14 7.10 -10.90
CA ASP A 7 -11.14 6.01 -10.96
C ASP A 7 -10.52 4.68 -11.41
N GLU A 8 -9.36 4.71 -12.06
CA GLU A 8 -8.63 3.49 -12.43
C GLU A 8 -7.56 3.14 -11.39
N VAL A 9 -7.01 4.12 -10.70
CA VAL A 9 -5.98 3.92 -9.67
C VAL A 9 -6.58 3.36 -8.40
N LEU A 10 -7.67 3.93 -7.94
CA LEU A 10 -8.28 3.59 -6.65
C LEU A 10 -8.67 2.10 -6.55
N PRO A 11 -9.30 1.47 -7.56
CA PRO A 11 -9.63 0.06 -7.45
C PRO A 11 -8.43 -0.86 -7.26
N VAL A 12 -7.27 -0.51 -7.81
CA VAL A 12 -6.04 -1.28 -7.62
C VAL A 12 -5.56 -1.19 -6.18
N LEU A 13 -5.63 0.00 -5.59
CA LEU A 13 -5.24 0.20 -4.18
C LEU A 13 -6.21 -0.44 -3.20
N LEU A 14 -7.48 -0.56 -3.57
CA LEU A 14 -8.50 -1.18 -2.72
C LEU A 14 -8.53 -2.69 -2.84
N ASP A 15 -7.80 -3.26 -3.79
CA ASP A 15 -7.74 -4.70 -4.03
C ASP A 15 -6.72 -5.35 -3.09
N TYR A 16 -6.99 -5.28 -1.80
CA TYR A 16 -6.05 -5.66 -0.73
C TYR A 16 -5.63 -7.12 -0.80
N GLY A 17 -6.54 -8.00 -1.16
CA GLY A 17 -6.25 -9.44 -1.22
C GLY A 17 -5.26 -9.81 -2.32
N ASN A 18 -5.08 -8.95 -3.31
CA ASN A 18 -4.17 -9.18 -4.43
C ASN A 18 -2.85 -8.41 -4.30
N TYR A 19 -2.59 -7.76 -3.16
CA TYR A 19 -1.31 -7.07 -2.94
C TYR A 19 -0.12 -8.02 -3.08
N VAL A 20 -0.27 -9.28 -2.72
CA VAL A 20 0.76 -10.30 -2.86
C VAL A 20 1.20 -10.47 -4.32
N ASP A 21 0.32 -10.16 -5.27
CA ASP A 21 0.61 -10.34 -6.70
C ASP A 21 1.48 -9.23 -7.29
N PHE A 22 1.51 -8.05 -6.68
CA PHE A 22 2.21 -6.92 -7.29
C PHE A 22 2.99 -6.04 -6.32
N MET A 23 2.63 -5.99 -5.05
CA MET A 23 3.37 -5.18 -4.07
C MET A 23 4.70 -5.84 -3.73
N PRO A 24 5.80 -5.07 -3.62
CA PRO A 24 7.12 -5.64 -3.37
C PRO A 24 7.20 -6.31 -2.00
N ASN A 25 7.82 -7.48 -1.97
CA ASN A 25 8.11 -8.24 -0.76
C ASN A 25 6.89 -8.78 0.01
N PHE A 26 5.70 -8.61 -0.51
CA PHE A 26 4.50 -9.21 0.07
C PHE A 26 4.51 -10.71 -0.18
N THR A 27 4.41 -11.50 0.87
CA THR A 27 4.33 -12.96 0.78
C THR A 27 2.91 -13.46 1.02
N ARG A 28 2.07 -12.64 1.64
CA ARG A 28 0.67 -12.99 1.87
C ARG A 28 -0.17 -11.73 2.08
N SER A 29 -1.38 -11.72 1.53
CA SER A 29 -2.39 -10.72 1.82
C SER A 29 -3.76 -11.36 1.75
N GLN A 30 -4.57 -11.18 2.79
CA GLN A 30 -5.88 -11.80 2.90
C GLN A 30 -6.85 -10.85 3.57
N VAL A 31 -7.97 -10.58 2.90
CA VAL A 31 -9.05 -9.80 3.49
C VAL A 31 -9.81 -10.69 4.47
N LEU A 32 -9.79 -10.32 5.75
CA LEU A 32 -10.47 -11.05 6.81
C LEU A 32 -11.91 -10.60 6.97
N ALA A 33 -12.17 -9.31 6.78
CA ALA A 33 -13.50 -8.74 6.87
C ALA A 33 -13.53 -7.44 6.07
N GLN A 34 -14.66 -7.12 5.51
CA GLN A 34 -14.84 -5.87 4.78
C GLN A 34 -16.24 -5.32 5.04
N ARG A 35 -16.32 -4.03 5.36
CA ARG A 35 -17.58 -3.36 5.62
C ARG A 35 -17.53 -1.93 5.10
N GLY A 36 -18.21 -1.69 3.99
CA GLY A 36 -18.19 -0.38 3.34
C GLY A 36 -16.78 -0.01 2.90
N SER A 37 -16.31 1.15 3.33
CA SER A 37 -14.98 1.67 3.00
C SER A 37 -13.88 1.15 3.92
N LYS A 38 -14.19 0.27 4.87
CA LYS A 38 -13.25 -0.26 5.84
C LYS A 38 -13.03 -1.74 5.63
N ALA A 39 -11.78 -2.18 5.82
CA ALA A 39 -11.42 -3.59 5.73
C ALA A 39 -10.43 -3.95 6.83
N MET A 40 -10.49 -5.21 7.26
CA MET A 40 -9.45 -5.81 8.10
C MET A 40 -8.70 -6.80 7.24
N VAL A 41 -7.39 -6.63 7.13
CA VAL A 41 -6.57 -7.41 6.21
C VAL A 41 -5.37 -7.97 6.97
N TYR A 42 -5.09 -9.24 6.73
CA TYR A 42 -3.86 -9.88 7.21
C TYR A 42 -2.80 -9.79 6.12
N MET A 43 -1.60 -9.35 6.49
CA MET A 43 -0.50 -9.19 5.56
C MET A 43 0.79 -9.76 6.12
N GLU A 44 1.59 -10.37 5.25
CA GLU A 44 2.96 -10.81 5.54
C GLU A 44 3.90 -10.19 4.53
N VAL A 45 5.00 -9.65 5.03
CA VAL A 45 6.02 -8.99 4.20
C VAL A 45 7.39 -9.51 4.60
N SER A 46 8.18 -9.90 3.61
CA SER A 46 9.56 -10.32 3.81
C SER A 46 10.47 -9.10 3.83
N VAL A 47 11.36 -9.03 4.82
CA VAL A 47 12.31 -7.93 4.96
C VAL A 47 13.71 -8.47 5.19
N ALA A 48 14.73 -7.60 5.05
CA ALA A 48 16.13 -7.93 5.24
C ALA A 48 16.55 -9.14 4.39
N LYS A 49 16.20 -9.12 3.10
CA LYS A 49 16.52 -10.16 2.13
C LYS A 49 15.97 -11.54 2.54
N GLY A 50 14.82 -11.57 3.16
CA GLY A 50 14.16 -12.81 3.56
C GLY A 50 14.54 -13.33 4.93
N LEU A 51 15.40 -12.61 5.68
CA LEU A 51 15.77 -13.02 7.03
C LEU A 51 14.61 -12.93 8.02
N TYR A 52 13.71 -11.98 7.81
CA TYR A 52 12.58 -11.75 8.71
C TYR A 52 11.28 -11.66 7.93
N THR A 53 10.21 -12.13 8.53
CA THR A 53 8.85 -11.94 8.04
C THR A 53 8.09 -11.07 9.03
N LEU A 54 7.61 -9.93 8.56
CA LEU A 54 6.72 -9.08 9.32
C LEU A 54 5.28 -9.47 8.99
N TYR A 55 4.46 -9.63 10.01
CA TYR A 55 3.05 -9.94 9.79
C TYR A 55 2.17 -9.07 10.69
N GLY A 56 0.96 -8.84 10.24
CA GLY A 56 0.02 -8.09 11.03
C GLY A 56 -1.38 -8.10 10.46
N GLN A 57 -2.34 -7.85 11.34
CA GLN A 57 -3.68 -7.48 10.95
C GLN A 57 -3.76 -5.97 10.90
N LEU A 58 -4.20 -5.45 9.78
CA LEU A 58 -4.30 -4.03 9.53
C LEU A 58 -5.74 -3.62 9.34
N LYS A 59 -6.09 -2.46 9.86
CA LYS A 59 -7.33 -1.79 9.52
C LYS A 59 -7.05 -0.86 8.36
N LEU A 60 -7.70 -1.10 7.24
CA LEU A 60 -7.57 -0.28 6.04
C LEU A 60 -8.86 0.48 5.81
N ALA A 61 -8.73 1.72 5.41
CA ALA A 61 -9.85 2.59 5.18
C ALA A 61 -9.60 3.46 3.95
N ASP A 62 -10.65 3.66 3.19
CA ASP A 62 -10.71 4.54 2.04
C ASP A 62 -11.65 5.68 2.41
N ARG A 63 -11.18 6.92 2.28
CA ARG A 63 -12.02 8.09 2.60
C ARG A 63 -11.74 9.24 1.65
N PRO A 64 -12.74 10.07 1.38
CA PRO A 64 -12.51 11.31 0.65
C PRO A 64 -11.76 12.30 1.53
N ASP A 65 -10.98 13.15 0.91
CA ASP A 65 -10.33 14.28 1.51
C ASP A 65 -10.37 15.44 0.54
N ASP A 66 -10.83 16.59 1.01
CA ASP A 66 -10.77 17.83 0.26
C ASP A 66 -11.30 17.72 -1.18
N GLY A 67 -12.58 17.42 -1.33
CA GLY A 67 -13.27 17.40 -2.61
C GLY A 67 -12.97 16.16 -3.43
N VAL A 68 -12.01 16.23 -4.35
CA VAL A 68 -11.72 15.13 -5.30
C VAL A 68 -10.57 14.25 -4.86
N THR A 69 -9.83 14.63 -3.81
CA THR A 69 -8.72 13.86 -3.30
C THR A 69 -9.20 12.68 -2.48
N ARG A 70 -8.55 11.52 -2.62
CA ARG A 70 -8.89 10.31 -1.89
C ARG A 70 -7.68 9.86 -1.07
N ILE A 71 -7.96 9.31 0.10
CA ILE A 71 -6.92 8.74 0.97
C ILE A 71 -7.26 7.28 1.24
N VAL A 72 -6.26 6.42 1.02
CA VAL A 72 -6.30 5.02 1.46
C VAL A 72 -5.25 4.86 2.53
N GLU A 73 -5.67 4.51 3.74
CA GLU A 73 -4.77 4.43 4.89
C GLU A 73 -4.91 3.12 5.63
N GLY A 74 -3.80 2.70 6.24
CA GLY A 74 -3.75 1.48 7.02
C GLY A 74 -3.04 1.68 8.34
N THR A 75 -3.60 1.08 9.39
CA THR A 75 -3.03 1.09 10.73
C THR A 75 -2.99 -0.31 11.30
N LEU A 76 -1.98 -0.58 12.14
CA LEU A 76 -1.80 -1.87 12.78
C LEU A 76 -2.87 -2.10 13.85
N ILE A 77 -3.47 -3.29 13.83
CA ILE A 77 -4.32 -3.78 14.92
C ILE A 77 -3.53 -4.73 15.80
N ASP A 78 -2.86 -5.72 15.19
CA ASP A 78 -2.09 -6.74 15.90
C ASP A 78 -1.07 -7.35 14.95
N GLY A 79 0.06 -7.82 15.51
CA GLY A 79 1.10 -8.45 14.72
C GLY A 79 2.43 -8.53 15.47
N ASN A 80 3.48 -8.89 14.75
CA ASN A 80 4.83 -9.02 15.31
C ASN A 80 5.67 -7.76 15.18
N ILE A 81 5.03 -6.62 14.96
CA ILE A 81 5.68 -5.32 14.87
C ILE A 81 5.08 -4.37 15.90
N ASN A 82 5.85 -3.34 16.27
CA ASN A 82 5.42 -2.38 17.29
C ASN A 82 4.42 -1.35 16.76
N ALA A 83 4.62 -0.90 15.52
CA ALA A 83 3.75 0.10 14.92
C ALA A 83 3.81 0.02 13.40
N PHE A 84 2.70 0.37 12.78
CA PHE A 84 2.61 0.48 11.34
C PHE A 84 1.55 1.53 10.99
N ASN A 85 1.92 2.46 10.12
CA ASN A 85 1.00 3.39 9.49
C ASN A 85 1.41 3.55 8.03
N ALA A 86 0.46 3.44 7.14
CA ALA A 86 0.69 3.72 5.72
C ALA A 86 -0.47 4.51 5.16
N SER A 87 -0.19 5.40 4.23
CA SER A 87 -1.24 6.14 3.55
C SER A 87 -0.86 6.43 2.11
N PHE A 88 -1.84 6.29 1.22
CA PHE A 88 -1.78 6.77 -0.15
C PHE A 88 -2.73 7.94 -0.27
N ARG A 89 -2.21 9.10 -0.66
CA ARG A 89 -3.02 10.26 -0.98
C ARG A 89 -3.08 10.40 -2.49
N LEU A 90 -4.25 10.34 -3.06
CA LEU A 90 -4.48 10.38 -4.50
C LEU A 90 -5.11 11.71 -4.88
N THR A 91 -4.44 12.47 -5.71
CA THR A 91 -4.91 13.76 -6.18
C THR A 91 -5.03 13.75 -7.70
N PRO A 92 -6.24 14.00 -8.27
CA PRO A 92 -6.37 14.13 -9.71
C PRO A 92 -5.61 15.36 -10.21
N ILE A 93 -4.89 15.18 -11.31
CA ILE A 93 -4.16 16.26 -11.98
C ILE A 93 -4.42 16.18 -13.49
N HIS A 94 -3.99 17.20 -14.24
CA HIS A 94 -4.16 17.27 -15.69
C HIS A 94 -5.61 17.04 -16.12
N ASP A 95 -6.53 17.81 -15.54
CA ASP A 95 -7.98 17.71 -15.81
C ASP A 95 -8.55 16.33 -15.57
N GLY A 96 -7.97 15.59 -14.59
CA GLY A 96 -8.46 14.29 -14.20
C GLY A 96 -7.93 13.12 -15.04
N THR A 97 -7.00 13.37 -15.97
CA THR A 97 -6.44 12.30 -16.81
C THR A 97 -5.27 11.58 -16.16
N ALA A 98 -4.71 12.18 -15.11
CA ALA A 98 -3.59 11.59 -14.36
C ALA A 98 -3.83 11.73 -12.87
N THR A 99 -3.06 10.99 -12.07
CA THR A 99 -3.16 10.99 -10.62
C THR A 99 -1.79 11.18 -10.00
N GLU A 100 -1.70 12.11 -9.07
CA GLU A 100 -0.54 12.26 -8.20
C GLU A 100 -0.74 11.36 -6.99
N ILE A 101 0.24 10.49 -6.72
CA ILE A 101 0.20 9.57 -5.60
C ILE A 101 1.28 9.96 -4.61
N ASP A 102 0.87 10.33 -3.39
CA ASP A 102 1.77 10.55 -2.27
C ASP A 102 1.65 9.35 -1.35
N PHE A 103 2.73 8.60 -1.21
CA PHE A 103 2.78 7.43 -0.33
C PHE A 103 3.66 7.72 0.87
N ASN A 104 3.10 7.55 2.05
CA ASN A 104 3.80 7.66 3.32
C ASN A 104 3.69 6.36 4.08
N ILE A 105 4.81 5.89 4.61
CA ILE A 105 4.84 4.66 5.40
C ILE A 105 5.72 4.86 6.63
N TYR A 106 5.21 4.40 7.77
CA TYR A 106 5.97 4.29 9.00
C TYR A 106 5.85 2.88 9.53
N VAL A 107 6.99 2.25 9.79
CA VAL A 107 7.04 0.91 10.37
C VAL A 107 8.05 0.94 11.52
N ASP A 108 7.62 0.45 12.68
CA ASP A 108 8.51 0.17 13.81
C ASP A 108 8.51 -1.34 14.02
N PRO A 109 9.36 -2.07 13.33
CA PRO A 109 9.48 -3.51 13.52
C PRO A 109 10.29 -3.78 14.78
N ASP A 110 9.84 -4.74 15.57
CA ASP A 110 10.58 -5.16 16.76
C ASP A 110 11.71 -6.10 16.33
N LEU A 111 12.74 -5.54 15.70
CA LEU A 111 13.89 -6.29 15.17
C LEU A 111 15.19 -5.70 15.71
N PRO A 112 16.22 -6.56 15.94
CA PRO A 112 17.51 -6.12 16.45
C PRO A 112 18.39 -5.51 15.35
N LEU A 113 17.90 -4.49 14.66
CA LEU A 113 18.61 -3.81 13.59
C LEU A 113 18.74 -2.31 13.92
N PRO A 114 19.82 -1.65 13.48
CA PRO A 114 19.97 -0.21 13.66
C PRO A 114 18.83 0.55 12.94
N SER A 115 18.42 1.66 13.53
CA SER A 115 17.37 2.51 12.96
C SER A 115 17.73 3.03 11.56
N SER A 116 19.01 3.24 11.28
CA SER A 116 19.46 3.65 9.95
C SER A 116 19.16 2.61 8.87
N VAL A 117 19.19 1.32 9.21
CA VAL A 117 18.85 0.26 8.28
C VAL A 117 17.35 0.32 7.93
N PHE A 118 16.51 0.54 8.93
CA PHE A 118 15.07 0.66 8.70
C PHE A 118 14.71 1.88 7.89
N SER A 119 15.36 3.01 8.14
CA SER A 119 15.11 4.23 7.37
C SER A 119 15.38 4.02 5.88
N ARG A 120 16.48 3.34 5.54
CA ARG A 120 16.81 3.02 4.15
C ARG A 120 15.80 2.05 3.54
N GLU A 121 15.43 1.01 4.28
CA GLU A 121 14.44 0.03 3.80
C GLU A 121 13.09 0.68 3.56
N ASN A 122 12.66 1.59 4.42
CA ASN A 122 11.42 2.32 4.26
C ASN A 122 11.44 3.22 3.02
N GLU A 123 12.53 3.93 2.79
CA GLU A 123 12.69 4.77 1.61
C GLU A 123 12.65 3.93 0.32
N ARG A 124 13.36 2.81 0.32
CA ARG A 124 13.36 1.89 -0.82
C ARG A 124 11.98 1.26 -1.04
N ALA A 125 11.31 0.88 0.04
CA ALA A 125 9.99 0.29 -0.02
C ALA A 125 8.97 1.26 -0.61
N ALA A 126 9.03 2.52 -0.22
CA ALA A 126 8.15 3.56 -0.77
C ALA A 126 8.34 3.71 -2.28
N GLY A 127 9.58 3.80 -2.74
CA GLY A 127 9.88 3.90 -4.18
C GLY A 127 9.46 2.67 -4.95
N ARG A 128 9.70 1.48 -4.41
CA ARG A 128 9.29 0.22 -5.03
C ARG A 128 7.78 0.09 -5.10
N THR A 129 7.08 0.53 -4.06
CA THR A 129 5.63 0.48 -4.01
C THR A 129 5.01 1.33 -5.11
N VAL A 130 5.46 2.57 -5.28
CA VAL A 130 4.96 3.44 -6.34
C VAL A 130 5.28 2.85 -7.72
N ARG A 131 6.47 2.29 -7.89
CA ARG A 131 6.85 1.65 -9.15
C ARG A 131 5.99 0.42 -9.44
N ALA A 132 5.72 -0.40 -8.43
CA ALA A 132 4.87 -1.57 -8.56
C ALA A 132 3.44 -1.19 -8.95
N LEU A 133 2.90 -0.13 -8.35
CA LEU A 133 1.59 0.40 -8.71
C LEU A 133 1.56 0.86 -10.17
N ARG A 134 2.59 1.57 -10.60
CA ARG A 134 2.67 2.03 -11.98
C ARG A 134 2.71 0.87 -12.96
N GLN A 135 3.45 -0.19 -12.64
CA GLN A 135 3.51 -1.40 -13.46
C GLN A 135 2.17 -2.13 -13.49
N ARG A 136 1.50 -2.24 -12.35
CA ARG A 136 0.19 -2.88 -12.26
C ARG A 136 -0.86 -2.13 -13.06
N LEU A 137 -0.82 -0.80 -13.03
CA LEU A 137 -1.74 0.05 -13.78
C LEU A 137 -1.48 0.03 -15.28
N ALA A 138 -0.26 -0.25 -15.70
CA ALA A 138 0.08 -0.40 -17.11
C ALA A 138 -0.57 -1.65 -17.72
N VAL A 139 -0.84 -2.67 -16.90
CA VAL A 139 -1.66 -3.82 -17.31
C VAL A 139 -3.10 -3.40 -17.11
N ALA A 140 -3.74 -2.91 -18.15
CA ALA A 140 -5.09 -2.36 -18.07
C ALA A 140 -6.07 -3.39 -17.52
N PRO A 141 -6.99 -2.99 -16.62
CA PRO A 141 -8.05 -3.87 -16.14
C PRO A 141 -8.86 -4.40 -17.31
N GLY A 142 -8.98 -5.71 -17.41
CA GLY A 142 -9.62 -6.32 -18.55
C GLY A 142 -8.84 -6.19 -19.85
N GLY A 143 -7.86 -5.33 -19.92
CA GLY A 143 -6.99 -5.15 -21.07
C GLY A 143 -5.87 -6.18 -21.14
N ALA A 144 -5.63 -6.87 -20.05
CA ALA A 144 -4.77 -8.03 -20.03
C ALA A 144 -5.37 -9.20 -20.78
N VAL A 145 -6.35 -8.93 -21.50
CA VAL A 145 -7.07 -9.90 -22.31
C VAL A 145 -6.32 -10.13 -23.61
#